data_693b0a1fe060085eaa7021cf2d9b89a0
#
_entry.id   693b0a1fe060085eaa7021cf2d9b89a0
#
_cell.length_a   1.000
_cell.length_b   1.000
_cell.length_c   1.000
_cell.angle_alpha   90.00
_cell.angle_beta   90.00
_cell.angle_gamma   90.00
#
_symmetry.space_group_name_H-M   'P 1'
#
loop_
_entity.id
_entity.type
_entity.pdbx_description
1 polymer ?
#
loop_
_entity_poly.entity_id
_entity_poly.type
_entity_poly.pdbx_seq_one_letter_code
_entity_poly.pdbx_strand_id
1 'polypeptide(L)'
;MVKQGVLAGRTAGLRPSQKRRLERLCHRRHPDDQVAELLCLQRLGGESRELELPLTLVVDGRGLCRLLWVGPLEQSGRLLERLPGSDRRQGTDLRLLTCCGRTKQLQPGRQEGIVGLDLAPRLWLRFGDQTQPGGHWPAQLLVAQPDAPDPWMSDGEADLAQLCSRDPLSIAPTSEPAATTTANAPGQASPERVLLLALTPGDRGAAQRLIAELEGLVGSAGAVPVGVVEQRRSQVAPQTLWGEGKVLEAALEARRMGATLVVTDRELTPVQARNLERLLDLPVSDRSELILDIFAQRAASAAGRLQVELAQLRYRLPRLTGRGRSLSRQGGGIGTRGPGETQLEKDRRAIARRIERLQREVTQLGDHRARLRRSRQGLRRLALVGYTNAGKSSLLNALTRASAEQAVLAENKLFATLDPTTRRIELPEPVLVTDTVGFIRDLPPPLLEAFRSTLEETLEADGLLIVVDLSDPAWPEQWRTVNGILDSLGAVAPRRLIANQIDRCAAGEMERARVLEPTSLFVSATAGLGLQHLRRELRRWPLDGSGITNTTSEP
;
A
#
# COMPACT_ATOMS: atom_id res chain seq x y z
N MET A 1 -2.56 5.03 41.36
CA MET A 1 -4.00 4.76 41.24
C MET A 1 -4.20 3.93 39.98
N VAL A 2 -4.67 2.69 40.12
CA VAL A 2 -4.98 1.82 38.97
C VAL A 2 -6.19 2.44 38.26
N LYS A 3 -6.02 2.79 36.97
CA LYS A 3 -7.12 3.34 36.17
C LYS A 3 -8.23 2.30 36.07
N GLN A 4 -9.46 2.67 36.53
CA GLN A 4 -10.67 1.86 36.49
C GLN A 4 -11.07 1.53 35.05
N GLY A 5 -11.80 0.42 34.87
CA GLY A 5 -12.30 0.00 33.56
C GLY A 5 -13.19 1.06 32.91
N VAL A 6 -13.18 1.09 31.58
CA VAL A 6 -13.89 2.08 30.76
C VAL A 6 -15.14 1.44 30.16
N LEU A 7 -16.28 2.14 30.21
CA LEU A 7 -17.49 1.79 29.49
C LEU A 7 -17.45 2.43 28.08
N ALA A 8 -17.58 1.64 27.01
CA ALA A 8 -17.51 2.10 25.63
C ALA A 8 -18.54 1.39 24.72
N GLY A 9 -18.64 1.80 23.45
CA GLY A 9 -19.58 1.25 22.48
C GLY A 9 -20.86 2.08 22.38
N ARG A 10 -21.99 1.44 22.17
CA ARG A 10 -23.32 2.08 22.02
C ARG A 10 -23.86 2.59 23.36
N THR A 11 -23.22 3.58 23.94
CA THR A 11 -23.59 4.13 25.25
C THR A 11 -24.53 5.34 25.18
N ALA A 12 -24.71 5.94 24.00
CA ALA A 12 -25.47 7.19 23.81
C ALA A 12 -26.99 7.05 24.09
N GLY A 13 -27.54 5.84 24.00
CA GLY A 13 -28.97 5.58 24.24
C GLY A 13 -29.29 4.99 25.64
N LEU A 14 -28.28 4.78 26.50
CA LEU A 14 -28.46 4.15 27.80
C LEU A 14 -29.07 5.12 28.81
N ARG A 15 -30.07 4.63 29.57
CA ARG A 15 -30.61 5.36 30.72
C ARG A 15 -29.55 5.49 31.83
N PRO A 16 -29.55 6.57 32.63
CA PRO A 16 -28.55 6.77 33.68
C PRO A 16 -28.44 5.59 34.67
N SER A 17 -29.57 4.91 34.96
CA SER A 17 -29.60 3.71 35.81
C SER A 17 -28.88 2.53 35.17
N GLN A 18 -29.08 2.28 33.87
CA GLN A 18 -28.42 1.22 33.13
C GLN A 18 -26.90 1.47 33.06
N LYS A 19 -26.50 2.70 32.76
CA LYS A 19 -25.07 3.08 32.73
C LYS A 19 -24.40 2.81 34.09
N ARG A 20 -25.01 3.21 35.20
CA ARG A 20 -24.49 2.93 36.55
C ARG A 20 -24.39 1.43 36.86
N ARG A 21 -25.33 0.59 36.35
CA ARG A 21 -25.26 -0.87 36.55
C ARG A 21 -24.09 -1.47 35.76
N LEU A 22 -23.89 -1.06 34.50
CA LEU A 22 -22.78 -1.51 33.70
C LEU A 22 -21.43 -1.03 34.28
N GLU A 23 -21.32 0.21 34.74
CA GLU A 23 -20.14 0.74 35.44
C GLU A 23 -19.79 -0.09 36.68
N ARG A 24 -20.79 -0.54 37.46
CA ARG A 24 -20.57 -1.44 38.61
C ARG A 24 -19.98 -2.79 38.19
N LEU A 25 -20.37 -3.34 37.05
CA LEU A 25 -19.77 -4.56 36.50
C LEU A 25 -18.30 -4.35 36.10
N CYS A 26 -17.95 -3.18 35.55
CA CYS A 26 -16.56 -2.82 35.28
C CYS A 26 -15.67 -2.71 36.52
N HIS A 27 -16.26 -2.47 37.71
CA HIS A 27 -15.48 -2.33 38.94
C HIS A 27 -15.32 -3.66 39.70
N ARG A 28 -15.94 -4.74 39.23
CA ARG A 28 -15.76 -6.05 39.83
C ARG A 28 -14.43 -6.67 39.47
N ARG A 29 -13.83 -7.36 40.40
CA ARG A 29 -12.64 -8.16 40.21
C ARG A 29 -13.03 -9.63 40.04
N HIS A 30 -12.56 -10.24 38.97
CA HIS A 30 -12.70 -11.68 38.75
C HIS A 30 -11.55 -12.40 39.48
N PRO A 31 -11.76 -13.63 39.99
CA PRO A 31 -10.70 -14.44 40.59
C PRO A 31 -9.54 -14.70 39.61
N ASP A 32 -8.34 -14.79 40.14
CA ASP A 32 -7.15 -14.99 39.32
C ASP A 32 -7.02 -16.47 38.87
N ASP A 33 -7.58 -17.39 39.68
CA ASP A 33 -7.59 -18.84 39.49
C ASP A 33 -8.82 -19.37 38.75
N GLN A 34 -9.71 -18.50 38.30
CA GLN A 34 -10.94 -18.85 37.56
C GLN A 34 -11.08 -18.03 36.29
N VAL A 35 -11.67 -18.61 35.26
CA VAL A 35 -11.96 -17.90 34.01
C VAL A 35 -12.77 -16.63 34.27
N ALA A 36 -13.80 -16.73 35.12
CA ALA A 36 -14.62 -15.59 35.52
C ALA A 36 -15.46 -15.85 36.78
N GLU A 37 -15.91 -14.77 37.45
CA GLU A 37 -16.90 -14.86 38.50
C GLU A 37 -18.28 -15.11 37.91
N LEU A 38 -18.89 -16.27 38.21
CA LEU A 38 -20.19 -16.69 37.65
C LEU A 38 -21.30 -15.66 37.87
N LEU A 39 -21.42 -15.13 39.08
CA LEU A 39 -22.46 -14.12 39.39
C LEU A 39 -22.30 -12.83 38.58
N CYS A 40 -21.06 -12.44 38.26
CA CYS A 40 -20.81 -11.29 37.41
C CYS A 40 -21.34 -11.55 36.01
N LEU A 41 -21.05 -12.72 35.42
CA LEU A 41 -21.51 -13.08 34.08
C LEU A 41 -23.03 -13.27 33.99
N GLN A 42 -23.67 -13.84 35.04
CA GLN A 42 -25.12 -13.93 35.09
C GLN A 42 -25.80 -12.55 35.12
N ARG A 43 -25.21 -11.59 35.85
CA ARG A 43 -25.66 -10.18 35.81
C ARG A 43 -25.42 -9.53 34.46
N LEU A 44 -24.27 -9.80 33.83
CA LEU A 44 -23.99 -9.31 32.48
C LEU A 44 -25.04 -9.85 31.49
N GLY A 45 -25.43 -11.12 31.59
CA GLY A 45 -26.51 -11.72 30.81
C GLY A 45 -27.85 -11.02 31.02
N GLY A 46 -28.19 -10.67 32.28
CA GLY A 46 -29.39 -9.90 32.57
C GLY A 46 -29.41 -8.51 31.95
N GLU A 47 -28.29 -7.78 32.02
CA GLU A 47 -28.15 -6.47 31.36
C GLU A 47 -28.18 -6.59 29.83
N SER A 48 -27.51 -7.60 29.26
CA SER A 48 -27.53 -7.88 27.81
C SER A 48 -28.95 -8.12 27.30
N ARG A 49 -29.76 -8.87 28.06
CA ARG A 49 -31.18 -9.14 27.75
C ARG A 49 -32.02 -7.87 27.81
N GLU A 50 -31.85 -7.05 28.88
CA GLU A 50 -32.59 -5.79 29.02
C GLU A 50 -32.25 -4.80 27.89
N LEU A 51 -30.99 -4.76 27.46
CA LEU A 51 -30.52 -3.86 26.42
C LEU A 51 -30.75 -4.39 25.00
N GLU A 52 -31.04 -5.67 24.84
CA GLU A 52 -31.11 -6.40 23.57
C GLU A 52 -29.81 -6.23 22.74
N LEU A 53 -28.67 -6.09 23.41
CA LEU A 53 -27.36 -5.91 22.80
C LEU A 53 -26.35 -6.90 23.41
N PRO A 54 -25.39 -7.41 22.59
CA PRO A 54 -24.27 -8.16 23.14
C PRO A 54 -23.40 -7.26 24.02
N LEU A 55 -22.81 -7.84 25.05
CA LEU A 55 -21.91 -7.16 25.97
C LEU A 55 -20.62 -7.93 26.12
N THR A 56 -19.47 -7.25 26.00
CA THR A 56 -18.13 -7.86 26.12
C THR A 56 -17.33 -7.19 27.22
N LEU A 57 -16.90 -7.98 28.22
CA LEU A 57 -15.89 -7.57 29.19
C LEU A 57 -14.48 -7.98 28.72
N VAL A 58 -13.54 -7.06 28.84
CA VAL A 58 -12.11 -7.33 28.67
C VAL A 58 -11.48 -7.30 30.07
N VAL A 59 -10.97 -8.44 30.52
CA VAL A 59 -10.40 -8.64 31.85
C VAL A 59 -8.92 -8.94 31.72
N ASP A 60 -8.07 -8.30 32.53
CA ASP A 60 -6.63 -8.57 32.54
C ASP A 60 -6.27 -9.82 33.39
N GLY A 61 -5.01 -10.25 33.32
CA GLY A 61 -4.49 -11.41 34.06
C GLY A 61 -4.63 -11.29 35.59
N ARG A 62 -4.84 -10.07 36.11
CA ARG A 62 -5.08 -9.81 37.54
C ARG A 62 -6.56 -9.81 37.92
N GLY A 63 -7.42 -10.19 36.99
CA GLY A 63 -8.86 -10.22 37.18
C GLY A 63 -9.56 -8.85 37.14
N LEU A 64 -8.85 -7.78 36.73
CA LEU A 64 -9.44 -6.44 36.66
C LEU A 64 -10.10 -6.22 35.30
N CYS A 65 -11.38 -5.78 35.31
CA CYS A 65 -12.02 -5.33 34.10
C CYS A 65 -11.34 -4.05 33.58
N ARG A 66 -10.91 -4.07 32.33
CA ARG A 66 -10.26 -2.94 31.65
C ARG A 66 -11.21 -2.20 30.73
N LEU A 67 -12.17 -2.92 30.15
CA LEU A 67 -13.16 -2.37 29.24
C LEU A 67 -14.46 -3.18 29.31
N LEU A 68 -15.62 -2.50 29.30
CA LEU A 68 -16.90 -3.08 28.96
C LEU A 68 -17.39 -2.46 27.66
N TRP A 69 -17.52 -3.28 26.64
CA TRP A 69 -18.03 -2.89 25.33
C TRP A 69 -19.52 -3.20 25.21
N VAL A 70 -20.32 -2.21 24.79
CA VAL A 70 -21.78 -2.34 24.59
C VAL A 70 -22.06 -2.41 23.08
N GLY A 71 -22.61 -3.51 22.62
CA GLY A 71 -22.96 -3.76 21.21
C GLY A 71 -22.06 -4.77 20.52
N PRO A 72 -22.30 -5.02 19.20
CA PRO A 72 -21.52 -5.98 18.42
C PRO A 72 -20.03 -5.64 18.41
N LEU A 73 -19.19 -6.66 18.59
CA LEU A 73 -17.74 -6.46 18.75
C LEU A 73 -17.09 -5.99 17.45
N GLU A 74 -17.59 -6.38 16.29
CA GLU A 74 -17.14 -5.92 14.99
C GLU A 74 -17.22 -4.39 14.78
N GLN A 75 -18.07 -3.72 15.58
CA GLN A 75 -18.22 -2.25 15.54
C GLN A 75 -17.23 -1.51 16.45
N SER A 76 -16.38 -2.22 17.16
CA SER A 76 -15.49 -1.62 18.16
C SER A 76 -14.28 -0.90 17.57
N GLY A 77 -13.90 -1.16 16.32
CA GLY A 77 -12.63 -0.71 15.77
C GLY A 77 -11.45 -1.39 16.48
N ARG A 78 -10.36 -0.66 16.70
CA ARG A 78 -9.22 -1.17 17.50
C ARG A 78 -9.50 -1.08 19.00
N LEU A 79 -9.96 -2.19 19.57
CA LEU A 79 -10.21 -2.28 21.01
C LEU A 79 -8.97 -2.02 21.86
N LEU A 80 -7.79 -2.44 21.42
CA LEU A 80 -6.51 -2.19 22.09
C LEU A 80 -6.25 -0.72 22.39
N GLU A 81 -6.63 0.18 21.49
CA GLU A 81 -6.42 1.63 21.67
C GLU A 81 -7.37 2.23 22.71
N ARG A 82 -8.46 1.55 23.00
CA ARG A 82 -9.47 1.97 23.98
C ARG A 82 -9.18 1.46 25.39
N LEU A 83 -8.24 0.53 25.55
CA LEU A 83 -7.84 0.04 26.86
C LEU A 83 -7.07 1.11 27.63
N PRO A 84 -7.47 1.46 28.86
CA PRO A 84 -6.78 2.47 29.65
C PRO A 84 -5.41 1.98 30.09
N GLY A 85 -4.36 2.76 29.83
CA GLY A 85 -3.00 2.54 30.37
C GLY A 85 -2.27 1.37 29.75
N SER A 86 -2.60 1.00 28.51
CA SER A 86 -1.92 -0.06 27.79
C SER A 86 -0.49 0.35 27.47
N ASP A 87 0.46 -0.17 28.23
CA ASP A 87 1.80 -0.38 27.73
C ASP A 87 1.68 -1.46 26.64
N ARG A 88 1.65 -1.04 25.39
CA ARG A 88 1.38 -1.85 24.19
C ARG A 88 2.41 -2.98 23.94
N ARG A 89 3.35 -3.20 24.85
CA ARG A 89 4.52 -4.07 24.70
C ARG A 89 4.58 -5.28 25.65
N GLN A 90 3.66 -5.41 26.58
CA GLN A 90 3.63 -6.60 27.43
C GLN A 90 2.48 -7.49 27.01
N GLY A 91 2.81 -8.73 26.62
CA GLY A 91 1.85 -9.79 26.35
C GLY A 91 0.85 -9.86 27.51
N THR A 92 -0.32 -9.30 27.30
CA THR A 92 -1.32 -9.16 28.34
C THR A 92 -2.12 -10.44 28.35
N ASP A 93 -2.18 -11.07 29.52
CA ASP A 93 -2.98 -12.25 29.81
C ASP A 93 -4.48 -11.88 29.84
N LEU A 94 -4.98 -11.38 28.70
CA LEU A 94 -6.35 -10.87 28.58
C LEU A 94 -7.35 -12.02 28.46
N ARG A 95 -8.48 -11.87 29.09
CA ARG A 95 -9.66 -12.73 28.98
C ARG A 95 -10.81 -11.93 28.36
N LEU A 96 -11.41 -12.44 27.28
CA LEU A 96 -12.62 -11.90 26.70
C LEU A 96 -13.82 -12.67 27.23
N LEU A 97 -14.81 -11.95 27.73
CA LEU A 97 -16.04 -12.53 28.30
C LEU A 97 -17.23 -11.88 27.61
N THR A 98 -17.87 -12.58 26.67
CA THR A 98 -18.93 -12.02 25.83
C THR A 98 -20.26 -12.70 26.08
N CYS A 99 -21.25 -11.92 26.51
CA CYS A 99 -22.66 -12.31 26.43
C CYS A 99 -23.18 -12.03 25.00
N CYS A 100 -23.55 -13.08 24.27
CA CYS A 100 -23.99 -13.01 22.87
C CYS A 100 -25.45 -12.50 22.70
N GLY A 101 -26.15 -12.18 23.81
CA GLY A 101 -27.56 -11.82 23.78
C GLY A 101 -28.46 -13.01 23.41
N ARG A 102 -29.55 -12.73 22.69
CA ARG A 102 -30.54 -13.76 22.27
C ARG A 102 -30.06 -14.71 21.19
N THR A 103 -28.89 -14.47 20.59
CA THR A 103 -28.37 -15.35 19.55
C THR A 103 -27.96 -16.70 20.13
N LYS A 104 -28.46 -17.79 19.53
CA LYS A 104 -28.04 -19.16 19.87
C LYS A 104 -26.64 -19.51 19.36
N GLN A 105 -26.03 -18.64 18.59
CA GLN A 105 -24.73 -18.89 17.96
C GLN A 105 -23.62 -18.41 18.90
N LEU A 106 -22.97 -19.36 19.58
CA LEU A 106 -21.84 -19.08 20.46
C LEU A 106 -20.53 -18.92 19.70
N GLN A 107 -20.39 -19.50 18.50
CA GLN A 107 -19.24 -19.26 17.63
C GLN A 107 -19.24 -17.80 17.13
N PRO A 108 -18.10 -17.11 17.16
CA PRO A 108 -18.01 -15.75 16.62
C PRO A 108 -18.18 -15.76 15.11
N GLY A 109 -18.88 -14.77 14.58
CA GLY A 109 -18.84 -14.51 13.15
C GLY A 109 -17.40 -14.16 12.69
N ARG A 110 -17.11 -14.34 11.40
CA ARG A 110 -15.75 -14.08 10.86
C ARG A 110 -15.20 -12.70 11.27
N GLN A 111 -16.01 -11.66 11.19
CA GLN A 111 -15.63 -10.29 11.52
C GLN A 111 -15.37 -10.12 13.02
N GLU A 112 -16.29 -10.63 13.83
CA GLU A 112 -16.17 -10.61 15.30
C GLU A 112 -14.92 -11.37 15.76
N GLY A 113 -14.65 -12.53 15.15
CA GLY A 113 -13.48 -13.36 15.43
C GLY A 113 -12.16 -12.64 15.17
N ILE A 114 -12.06 -11.89 14.09
CA ILE A 114 -10.85 -11.11 13.74
C ILE A 114 -10.63 -9.98 14.76
N VAL A 115 -11.68 -9.26 15.16
CA VAL A 115 -11.57 -8.22 16.18
C VAL A 115 -11.15 -8.81 17.54
N GLY A 116 -11.63 -10.02 17.85
CA GLY A 116 -11.18 -10.75 19.04
C GLY A 116 -9.68 -11.07 19.01
N LEU A 117 -9.15 -11.48 17.85
CA LEU A 117 -7.72 -11.75 17.66
C LEU A 117 -6.83 -10.51 17.85
N ASP A 118 -7.31 -9.31 17.50
CA ASP A 118 -6.57 -8.06 17.65
C ASP A 118 -6.16 -7.78 19.11
N LEU A 119 -6.93 -8.33 20.08
CA LEU A 119 -6.62 -8.26 21.51
C LEU A 119 -5.61 -9.31 21.98
N ALA A 120 -5.30 -10.30 21.13
CA ALA A 120 -4.49 -11.47 21.49
C ALA A 120 -4.84 -12.04 22.87
N PRO A 121 -6.12 -12.35 23.15
CA PRO A 121 -6.52 -12.80 24.46
C PRO A 121 -6.07 -14.25 24.69
N ARG A 122 -5.79 -14.60 25.94
CA ARG A 122 -5.52 -15.99 26.34
C ARG A 122 -6.69 -16.91 26.02
N LEU A 123 -7.90 -16.40 26.27
CA LEU A 123 -9.15 -17.11 26.04
C LEU A 123 -10.31 -16.16 25.76
N TRP A 124 -11.34 -16.69 25.14
CA TRP A 124 -12.62 -16.00 24.92
C TRP A 124 -13.77 -16.89 25.38
N LEU A 125 -14.42 -16.51 26.48
CA LEU A 125 -15.63 -17.15 26.95
C LEU A 125 -16.87 -16.47 26.35
N ARG A 126 -17.68 -17.22 25.64
CA ARG A 126 -18.92 -16.76 25.03
C ARG A 126 -20.09 -17.50 25.64
N PHE A 127 -21.18 -16.81 25.94
CA PHE A 127 -22.35 -17.40 26.59
C PHE A 127 -23.65 -16.70 26.18
N GLY A 128 -24.78 -17.42 26.32
CA GLY A 128 -26.11 -16.89 26.09
C GLY A 128 -26.56 -15.95 27.20
N ASP A 129 -27.69 -15.25 27.01
CA ASP A 129 -28.24 -14.30 27.96
C ASP A 129 -29.16 -14.93 29.01
N GLN A 130 -29.43 -16.24 28.92
CA GLN A 130 -30.36 -16.97 29.82
C GLN A 130 -30.06 -18.47 29.87
N THR A 131 -30.56 -19.10 30.94
CA THR A 131 -30.59 -20.56 31.07
C THR A 131 -31.58 -21.18 30.10
N GLN A 132 -31.23 -22.34 29.58
CA GLN A 132 -32.13 -23.21 28.80
C GLN A 132 -33.05 -24.05 29.74
N PRO A 133 -34.14 -24.63 29.19
CA PRO A 133 -34.92 -25.61 29.92
C PRO A 133 -34.04 -26.73 30.48
N GLY A 134 -34.08 -26.98 31.78
CA GLY A 134 -33.19 -27.92 32.48
C GLY A 134 -32.09 -27.27 33.32
N GLY A 135 -32.00 -25.93 33.34
CA GLY A 135 -31.07 -25.18 34.20
C GLY A 135 -29.66 -24.99 33.59
N HIS A 136 -29.44 -25.52 32.42
CA HIS A 136 -28.18 -25.38 31.68
C HIS A 136 -28.05 -23.97 31.10
N TRP A 137 -26.90 -23.32 31.35
CA TRP A 137 -26.57 -22.00 30.74
C TRP A 137 -25.53 -22.18 29.65
N PRO A 138 -25.93 -22.08 28.37
CA PRO A 138 -25.05 -22.42 27.27
C PRO A 138 -23.85 -21.48 27.20
N ALA A 139 -22.67 -22.05 27.17
CA ALA A 139 -21.42 -21.31 27.06
C ALA A 139 -20.37 -22.10 26.26
N GLN A 140 -19.41 -21.40 25.71
CA GLN A 140 -18.34 -21.96 24.93
C GLN A 140 -17.04 -21.23 25.23
N LEU A 141 -15.96 -21.97 25.40
CA LEU A 141 -14.63 -21.45 25.59
C LEU A 141 -13.85 -21.55 24.27
N LEU A 142 -13.27 -20.46 23.85
CA LEU A 142 -12.52 -20.36 22.60
C LEU A 142 -11.07 -20.01 22.89
N VAL A 143 -10.17 -20.63 22.13
CA VAL A 143 -8.72 -20.35 22.15
C VAL A 143 -8.29 -19.94 20.76
N ALA A 144 -7.44 -18.90 20.66
CA ALA A 144 -7.00 -18.38 19.38
C ALA A 144 -6.04 -19.34 18.66
N GLN A 145 -6.29 -19.54 17.36
CA GLN A 145 -5.42 -20.21 16.41
C GLN A 145 -5.22 -19.30 15.20
N PRO A 146 -4.31 -18.32 15.25
CA PRO A 146 -4.20 -17.28 14.22
C PRO A 146 -3.93 -17.82 12.82
N ASP A 147 -3.22 -18.94 12.70
CA ASP A 147 -2.80 -19.54 11.44
C ASP A 147 -3.81 -20.52 10.83
N ALA A 148 -4.90 -20.84 11.54
CA ALA A 148 -5.93 -21.74 11.06
C ALA A 148 -6.98 -21.02 10.20
N PRO A 149 -7.67 -21.70 9.27
CA PRO A 149 -8.78 -21.14 8.51
C PRO A 149 -9.92 -20.61 9.39
N ASP A 150 -10.20 -21.29 10.49
CA ASP A 150 -11.02 -20.76 11.59
C ASP A 150 -10.06 -20.33 12.72
N PRO A 151 -9.99 -19.03 13.01
CA PRO A 151 -9.03 -18.51 13.97
C PRO A 151 -9.36 -18.85 15.42
N TRP A 152 -10.51 -19.50 15.69
CA TRP A 152 -10.97 -19.83 17.03
C TRP A 152 -11.32 -21.30 17.17
N MET A 153 -10.55 -22.01 17.99
CA MET A 153 -10.83 -23.39 18.36
C MET A 153 -11.69 -23.43 19.63
N SER A 154 -12.63 -24.34 19.68
CA SER A 154 -13.53 -24.56 20.80
C SER A 154 -13.52 -26.02 21.26
N ASP A 155 -13.61 -26.24 22.57
CA ASP A 155 -13.82 -27.57 23.18
C ASP A 155 -15.27 -28.06 23.10
N GLY A 156 -16.17 -27.27 22.46
CA GLY A 156 -17.60 -27.54 22.41
C GLY A 156 -18.44 -26.70 23.39
N GLU A 157 -19.76 -26.91 23.37
CA GLU A 157 -20.69 -26.22 24.28
C GLU A 157 -20.71 -26.93 25.65
N ALA A 158 -20.67 -26.14 26.73
CA ALA A 158 -20.72 -26.62 28.10
C ALA A 158 -21.53 -25.63 28.96
N ASP A 159 -21.76 -26.02 30.21
CA ASP A 159 -22.45 -25.11 31.15
C ASP A 159 -21.55 -23.98 31.61
N LEU A 160 -22.11 -22.76 31.68
CA LEU A 160 -21.37 -21.54 32.06
C LEU A 160 -20.67 -21.69 33.43
N ALA A 161 -21.31 -22.32 34.42
CA ALA A 161 -20.71 -22.51 35.72
C ALA A 161 -19.47 -23.39 35.68
N GLN A 162 -19.51 -24.44 34.86
CA GLN A 162 -18.37 -25.35 34.65
C GLN A 162 -17.18 -24.62 33.99
N LEU A 163 -17.43 -23.81 32.96
CA LEU A 163 -16.39 -23.07 32.27
C LEU A 163 -15.81 -21.94 33.12
N CYS A 164 -16.64 -21.25 33.90
CA CYS A 164 -16.19 -20.21 34.83
C CYS A 164 -15.20 -20.71 35.87
N SER A 165 -15.36 -21.94 36.38
CA SER A 165 -14.52 -22.52 37.44
C SER A 165 -13.17 -23.07 36.94
N ARG A 166 -12.91 -23.12 35.64
CA ARG A 166 -11.61 -23.54 35.08
C ARG A 166 -10.52 -22.54 35.42
N ASP A 167 -9.31 -23.04 35.67
CA ASP A 167 -8.13 -22.18 35.81
C ASP A 167 -7.69 -21.62 34.42
N PRO A 168 -7.63 -20.30 34.23
CA PRO A 168 -7.18 -19.70 32.98
C PRO A 168 -5.76 -20.10 32.58
N LEU A 169 -4.89 -20.40 33.57
CA LEU A 169 -3.51 -20.80 33.31
C LEU A 169 -3.39 -22.23 32.78
N SER A 170 -4.38 -23.09 33.06
CA SER A 170 -4.43 -24.46 32.51
C SER A 170 -4.84 -24.49 31.03
N ILE A 171 -5.36 -23.39 30.51
CA ILE A 171 -5.76 -23.24 29.11
C ILE A 171 -4.51 -22.78 28.34
N ALA A 172 -3.86 -23.73 27.66
CA ALA A 172 -2.65 -23.43 26.92
C ALA A 172 -2.97 -22.48 25.74
N PRO A 173 -2.24 -21.37 25.60
CA PRO A 173 -2.27 -20.62 24.35
C PRO A 173 -1.67 -21.53 23.27
N THR A 174 -2.38 -21.79 22.18
CA THR A 174 -2.00 -22.74 21.13
C THR A 174 -0.84 -22.26 20.27
N SER A 175 -0.46 -21.01 20.41
CA SER A 175 0.78 -20.40 19.90
C SER A 175 1.08 -19.17 20.74
N GLU A 176 2.36 -18.95 21.02
CA GLU A 176 2.77 -17.59 21.37
C GLU A 176 2.15 -16.67 20.32
N PRO A 177 1.51 -15.54 20.71
CA PRO A 177 1.09 -14.57 19.72
C PRO A 177 2.31 -14.40 18.82
N ALA A 178 2.13 -14.59 17.52
CA ALA A 178 3.15 -14.21 16.56
C ALA A 178 3.47 -12.78 16.94
N ALA A 179 4.47 -12.68 17.79
CA ALA A 179 4.87 -11.42 18.35
C ALA A 179 5.10 -10.55 17.13
N THR A 180 4.36 -9.48 17.02
CA THR A 180 4.85 -8.26 16.42
C THR A 180 6.05 -7.75 17.24
N THR A 181 6.85 -8.68 17.70
CA THR A 181 8.19 -8.58 18.27
C THR A 181 9.15 -9.20 17.28
N THR A 182 9.28 -8.55 16.13
CA THR A 182 10.63 -8.24 15.81
C THR A 182 11.02 -7.11 16.77
N ALA A 183 11.39 -7.47 17.99
CA ALA A 183 12.42 -6.75 18.69
C ALA A 183 13.63 -6.87 17.77
N ASN A 184 13.66 -6.04 16.74
CA ASN A 184 14.82 -5.83 15.91
C ASN A 184 15.94 -5.42 16.87
N ALA A 185 17.08 -6.07 16.74
CA ALA A 185 18.33 -5.49 17.18
C ALA A 185 18.33 -4.01 16.76
N PRO A 186 18.75 -3.08 17.62
CA PRO A 186 18.71 -1.66 17.32
C PRO A 186 19.49 -1.40 16.02
N GLY A 187 18.76 -1.15 14.92
CA GLY A 187 19.38 -0.83 13.62
C GLY A 187 18.72 -1.43 12.36
N GLN A 188 17.88 -2.45 12.44
CA GLN A 188 17.16 -2.94 11.25
C GLN A 188 15.66 -2.74 11.40
N ALA A 189 15.11 -1.77 10.67
CA ALA A 189 13.67 -1.62 10.54
C ALA A 189 13.12 -2.83 9.76
N SER A 190 12.11 -3.52 10.31
CA SER A 190 11.40 -4.56 9.57
C SER A 190 10.75 -3.93 8.33
N PRO A 191 10.75 -4.63 7.17
CA PRO A 191 10.08 -4.12 5.99
C PRO A 191 8.59 -3.88 6.27
N GLU A 192 8.04 -2.81 5.72
CA GLU A 192 6.61 -2.52 5.84
C GLU A 192 5.80 -3.65 5.19
N ARG A 193 4.73 -4.05 5.86
CA ARG A 193 3.79 -5.10 5.41
C ARG A 193 2.59 -4.43 4.77
N VAL A 194 2.41 -4.62 3.47
CA VAL A 194 1.46 -3.87 2.66
C VAL A 194 0.27 -4.72 2.24
N LEU A 195 -0.95 -4.27 2.57
CA LEU A 195 -2.17 -4.77 1.96
C LEU A 195 -2.48 -3.96 0.70
N LEU A 196 -2.73 -4.64 -0.41
CA LEU A 196 -3.12 -4.01 -1.67
C LEU A 196 -4.65 -3.90 -1.76
N LEU A 197 -5.15 -2.72 -2.10
CA LEU A 197 -6.56 -2.46 -2.34
C LEU A 197 -6.75 -2.02 -3.79
N ALA A 198 -7.29 -2.91 -4.64
CA ALA A 198 -7.32 -2.74 -6.08
C ALA A 198 -8.74 -2.66 -6.66
N LEU A 199 -8.94 -1.73 -7.60
CA LEU A 199 -10.12 -1.66 -8.46
C LEU A 199 -9.80 -2.36 -9.79
N THR A 200 -10.20 -3.60 -9.90
CA THR A 200 -9.83 -4.43 -11.04
C THR A 200 -10.85 -4.33 -12.18
N PRO A 201 -10.39 -4.37 -13.45
CA PRO A 201 -11.27 -4.47 -14.61
C PRO A 201 -12.00 -5.82 -14.64
N GLY A 202 -13.04 -5.93 -15.45
CA GLY A 202 -13.80 -7.16 -15.61
C GLY A 202 -12.99 -8.31 -16.22
N ASP A 203 -12.02 -8.01 -17.07
CA ASP A 203 -11.11 -9.00 -17.65
C ASP A 203 -10.12 -9.52 -16.61
N ARG A 204 -10.11 -10.84 -16.45
CA ARG A 204 -9.28 -11.53 -15.45
C ARG A 204 -7.77 -11.38 -15.72
N GLY A 205 -7.38 -11.41 -16.99
CA GLY A 205 -5.98 -11.25 -17.37
C GLY A 205 -5.47 -9.84 -17.09
N ALA A 206 -6.27 -8.82 -17.42
CA ALA A 206 -5.95 -7.43 -17.12
C ALA A 206 -5.90 -7.17 -15.60
N ALA A 207 -6.81 -7.79 -14.82
CA ALA A 207 -6.81 -7.71 -13.37
C ALA A 207 -5.52 -8.29 -12.75
N GLN A 208 -5.12 -9.49 -13.18
CA GLN A 208 -3.88 -10.11 -12.71
C GLN A 208 -2.63 -9.28 -13.03
N ARG A 209 -2.55 -8.70 -14.24
CA ARG A 209 -1.42 -7.83 -14.62
C ARG A 209 -1.37 -6.56 -13.78
N LEU A 210 -2.52 -5.95 -13.49
CA LEU A 210 -2.60 -4.75 -12.63
C LEU A 210 -2.10 -5.06 -11.22
N ILE A 211 -2.51 -6.19 -10.65
CA ILE A 211 -2.08 -6.63 -9.31
C ILE A 211 -0.58 -6.92 -9.31
N ALA A 212 -0.08 -7.69 -10.28
CA ALA A 212 1.35 -8.01 -10.39
C ALA A 212 2.21 -6.74 -10.55
N GLU A 213 1.75 -5.75 -11.30
CA GLU A 213 2.42 -4.45 -11.41
C GLU A 213 2.46 -3.72 -10.05
N LEU A 214 1.34 -3.71 -9.31
CA LEU A 214 1.27 -3.06 -8.00
C LEU A 214 2.16 -3.76 -6.96
N GLU A 215 2.17 -5.10 -6.95
CA GLU A 215 3.08 -5.91 -6.13
C GLU A 215 4.55 -5.61 -6.45
N GLY A 216 4.88 -5.49 -7.74
CA GLY A 216 6.21 -5.11 -8.21
C GLY A 216 6.63 -3.71 -7.75
N LEU A 217 5.69 -2.75 -7.70
CA LEU A 217 5.93 -1.40 -7.17
C LEU A 217 6.21 -1.47 -5.65
N VAL A 218 5.40 -2.19 -4.89
CA VAL A 218 5.60 -2.37 -3.43
C VAL A 218 6.95 -3.02 -3.15
N GLY A 219 7.30 -4.08 -3.88
CA GLY A 219 8.62 -4.72 -3.76
C GLY A 219 9.77 -3.79 -4.14
N SER A 220 9.59 -2.92 -5.15
CA SER A 220 10.59 -1.93 -5.57
C SER A 220 10.79 -0.83 -4.54
N ALA A 221 9.77 -0.51 -3.74
CA ALA A 221 9.84 0.39 -2.59
C ALA A 221 10.48 -0.26 -1.34
N GLY A 222 10.82 -1.56 -1.38
CA GLY A 222 11.42 -2.27 -0.24
C GLY A 222 10.41 -2.77 0.78
N ALA A 223 9.11 -2.76 0.46
CA ALA A 223 8.04 -3.27 1.29
C ALA A 223 7.59 -4.68 0.83
N VAL A 224 6.83 -5.38 1.67
CA VAL A 224 6.37 -6.75 1.41
C VAL A 224 4.85 -6.76 1.22
N PRO A 225 4.32 -7.12 0.04
CA PRO A 225 2.89 -7.33 -0.14
C PRO A 225 2.44 -8.55 0.66
N VAL A 226 1.44 -8.40 1.52
CA VAL A 226 0.94 -9.48 2.40
C VAL A 226 -0.44 -9.97 2.01
N GLY A 227 -1.16 -9.25 1.17
CA GLY A 227 -2.48 -9.64 0.68
C GLY A 227 -3.05 -8.65 -0.32
N VAL A 228 -4.11 -9.06 -1.01
CA VAL A 228 -4.81 -8.25 -2.01
C VAL A 228 -6.31 -8.31 -1.75
N VAL A 229 -6.95 -7.16 -1.69
CA VAL A 229 -8.41 -7.03 -1.67
C VAL A 229 -8.86 -6.39 -2.97
N GLU A 230 -9.58 -7.16 -3.78
CA GLU A 230 -10.05 -6.73 -5.09
C GLU A 230 -11.52 -6.31 -5.05
N GLN A 231 -11.83 -5.24 -5.77
CA GLN A 231 -13.20 -4.89 -6.11
C GLN A 231 -13.37 -4.75 -7.61
N ARG A 232 -14.29 -5.53 -8.18
CA ARG A 232 -14.70 -5.39 -9.59
C ARG A 232 -15.92 -4.47 -9.65
N ARG A 233 -15.74 -3.24 -10.07
CA ARG A 233 -16.84 -2.28 -10.19
C ARG A 233 -16.56 -1.24 -11.27
N SER A 234 -17.59 -0.92 -12.05
CA SER A 234 -17.58 0.19 -13.01
C SER A 234 -17.88 1.55 -12.36
N GLN A 235 -18.68 1.56 -11.28
CA GLN A 235 -19.00 2.78 -10.53
C GLN A 235 -18.22 2.82 -9.22
N VAL A 236 -17.46 3.88 -9.03
CA VAL A 236 -16.68 4.13 -7.84
C VAL A 236 -17.47 4.90 -6.78
N ALA A 237 -17.25 4.61 -5.50
CA ALA A 237 -17.84 5.38 -4.41
C ALA A 237 -17.12 6.74 -4.31
N PRO A 238 -17.84 7.89 -4.37
CA PRO A 238 -17.19 9.20 -4.41
C PRO A 238 -16.28 9.50 -3.21
N GLN A 239 -16.63 8.97 -2.03
CA GLN A 239 -15.93 9.27 -0.78
C GLN A 239 -14.70 8.39 -0.51
N THR A 240 -14.63 7.20 -1.08
CA THR A 240 -13.61 6.18 -0.75
C THR A 240 -13.07 5.44 -1.97
N LEU A 241 -13.64 5.63 -3.17
CA LEU A 241 -13.48 4.84 -4.39
C LEU A 241 -14.05 3.42 -4.27
N TRP A 242 -13.85 2.74 -3.16
CA TRP A 242 -14.37 1.39 -2.87
C TRP A 242 -15.67 1.48 -2.07
N GLY A 243 -16.55 0.49 -2.24
CA GLY A 243 -17.77 0.38 -1.44
C GLY A 243 -17.44 0.12 0.05
N GLU A 244 -18.30 0.60 0.96
CA GLU A 244 -18.10 0.48 2.41
C GLU A 244 -17.84 -0.97 2.87
N GLY A 245 -18.58 -1.94 2.35
CA GLY A 245 -18.38 -3.36 2.66
C GLY A 245 -16.99 -3.87 2.24
N LYS A 246 -16.45 -3.39 1.10
CA LYS A 246 -15.13 -3.78 0.64
C LYS A 246 -14.02 -3.10 1.47
N VAL A 247 -14.23 -1.87 1.89
CA VAL A 247 -13.30 -1.17 2.81
C VAL A 247 -13.27 -1.87 4.17
N LEU A 248 -14.42 -2.32 4.67
CA LEU A 248 -14.49 -3.11 5.91
C LEU A 248 -13.76 -4.44 5.76
N GLU A 249 -13.96 -5.17 4.65
CA GLU A 249 -13.22 -6.38 4.32
C GLU A 249 -11.71 -6.13 4.30
N ALA A 250 -11.27 -5.03 3.67
CA ALA A 250 -9.86 -4.65 3.65
C ALA A 250 -9.30 -4.35 5.05
N ALA A 251 -10.08 -3.68 5.91
CA ALA A 251 -9.69 -3.41 7.29
C ALA A 251 -9.48 -4.70 8.10
N LEU A 252 -10.36 -5.68 7.89
CA LEU A 252 -10.29 -6.99 8.56
C LEU A 252 -9.11 -7.82 8.03
N GLU A 253 -8.93 -7.84 6.71
CA GLU A 253 -7.83 -8.58 6.08
C GLU A 253 -6.46 -7.97 6.44
N ALA A 254 -6.37 -6.63 6.50
CA ALA A 254 -5.17 -5.93 6.95
C ALA A 254 -4.76 -6.36 8.38
N ARG A 255 -5.72 -6.48 9.28
CA ARG A 255 -5.48 -6.96 10.65
C ARG A 255 -5.03 -8.42 10.66
N ARG A 256 -5.74 -9.29 9.94
CA ARG A 256 -5.42 -10.72 9.83
C ARG A 256 -4.00 -10.94 9.32
N MET A 257 -3.60 -10.18 8.31
CA MET A 257 -2.28 -10.27 7.69
C MET A 257 -1.20 -9.45 8.43
N GLY A 258 -1.53 -8.72 9.49
CA GLY A 258 -0.60 -7.85 10.20
C GLY A 258 -0.02 -6.77 9.28
N ALA A 259 -0.83 -6.21 8.38
CA ALA A 259 -0.42 -5.12 7.52
C ALA A 259 -0.17 -3.84 8.32
N THR A 260 0.86 -3.09 7.95
CA THR A 260 1.23 -1.81 8.55
C THR A 260 0.85 -0.62 7.68
N LEU A 261 0.61 -0.87 6.39
CA LEU A 261 0.27 0.11 5.37
C LEU A 261 -0.74 -0.49 4.38
N VAL A 262 -1.66 0.32 3.87
CA VAL A 262 -2.52 -0.03 2.73
C VAL A 262 -2.10 0.76 1.52
N VAL A 263 -1.92 0.09 0.38
CA VAL A 263 -1.59 0.74 -0.91
C VAL A 263 -2.73 0.53 -1.90
N THR A 264 -3.12 1.61 -2.58
CA THR A 264 -4.18 1.59 -3.58
C THR A 264 -3.62 1.68 -5.00
N ASP A 265 -4.31 1.02 -5.96
CA ASP A 265 -3.97 1.05 -7.38
C ASP A 265 -4.35 2.36 -8.08
N ARG A 266 -5.13 3.22 -7.42
CA ARG A 266 -5.64 4.48 -7.95
C ARG A 266 -5.10 5.66 -7.15
N GLU A 267 -4.94 6.79 -7.84
CA GLU A 267 -4.68 8.05 -7.18
C GLU A 267 -5.89 8.48 -6.34
N LEU A 268 -5.64 8.95 -5.12
CA LEU A 268 -6.65 9.35 -4.17
C LEU A 268 -6.72 10.87 -4.06
N THR A 269 -7.92 11.41 -4.02
CA THR A 269 -8.10 12.78 -3.54
C THR A 269 -7.77 12.88 -2.04
N PRO A 270 -7.40 14.06 -1.52
CA PRO A 270 -7.10 14.24 -0.09
C PRO A 270 -8.26 13.84 0.84
N VAL A 271 -9.51 13.92 0.35
CA VAL A 271 -10.71 13.52 1.11
C VAL A 271 -10.83 12.01 1.14
N GLN A 272 -10.63 11.35 0.01
CA GLN A 272 -10.69 9.88 -0.10
C GLN A 272 -9.60 9.22 0.75
N ALA A 273 -8.37 9.70 0.68
CA ALA A 273 -7.27 9.19 1.50
C ALA A 273 -7.60 9.26 3.00
N ARG A 274 -8.08 10.42 3.49
CA ARG A 274 -8.50 10.57 4.90
C ARG A 274 -9.66 9.66 5.30
N ASN A 275 -10.64 9.49 4.42
CA ASN A 275 -11.77 8.63 4.71
C ASN A 275 -11.34 7.17 4.80
N LEU A 276 -10.46 6.73 3.90
CA LEU A 276 -9.89 5.39 3.93
C LEU A 276 -9.01 5.18 5.17
N GLU A 277 -8.08 6.10 5.49
CA GLU A 277 -7.27 6.04 6.72
C GLU A 277 -8.13 5.89 7.98
N ARG A 278 -9.25 6.64 8.04
CA ARG A 278 -10.18 6.57 9.18
C ARG A 278 -10.92 5.24 9.26
N LEU A 279 -11.33 4.66 8.11
CA LEU A 279 -12.10 3.42 8.06
C LEU A 279 -11.21 2.19 8.22
N LEU A 280 -10.02 2.21 7.64
CA LEU A 280 -9.03 1.13 7.72
C LEU A 280 -8.25 1.15 9.04
N ASP A 281 -8.17 2.33 9.67
CA ASP A 281 -7.33 2.61 10.85
C ASP A 281 -5.85 2.28 10.61
N LEU A 282 -5.40 2.46 9.38
CA LEU A 282 -4.03 2.29 8.91
C LEU A 282 -3.65 3.46 7.99
N PRO A 283 -2.35 3.78 7.89
CA PRO A 283 -1.87 4.68 6.85
C PRO A 283 -2.27 4.16 5.47
N VAL A 284 -2.67 5.07 4.59
CA VAL A 284 -3.02 4.75 3.21
C VAL A 284 -2.11 5.54 2.28
N SER A 285 -1.40 4.84 1.42
CA SER A 285 -0.62 5.40 0.33
C SER A 285 -1.29 5.04 -0.99
N ASP A 286 -1.25 5.94 -1.95
CA ASP A 286 -1.73 5.59 -3.28
C ASP A 286 -0.57 5.30 -4.23
N ARG A 287 -0.91 4.86 -5.44
CA ARG A 287 0.04 4.54 -6.49
C ARG A 287 1.04 5.68 -6.76
N SER A 288 0.57 6.93 -6.75
CA SER A 288 1.41 8.11 -7.03
C SER A 288 2.43 8.36 -5.92
N GLU A 289 2.02 8.24 -4.67
CA GLU A 289 2.90 8.37 -3.52
C GLU A 289 3.94 7.25 -3.47
N LEU A 290 3.51 6.00 -3.76
CA LEU A 290 4.41 4.85 -3.83
C LEU A 290 5.50 5.03 -4.90
N ILE A 291 5.14 5.50 -6.10
CA ILE A 291 6.09 5.79 -7.17
C ILE A 291 7.08 6.89 -6.74
N LEU A 292 6.60 7.95 -6.09
CA LEU A 292 7.44 9.03 -5.56
C LEU A 292 8.44 8.51 -4.51
N ASP A 293 8.05 7.57 -3.67
CA ASP A 293 8.92 6.98 -2.67
C ASP A 293 9.98 6.07 -3.30
N ILE A 294 9.63 5.30 -4.33
CA ILE A 294 10.61 4.54 -5.13
C ILE A 294 11.64 5.49 -5.75
N PHE A 295 11.19 6.59 -6.31
CA PHE A 295 12.08 7.58 -6.92
C PHE A 295 12.98 8.27 -5.89
N ALA A 296 12.47 8.56 -4.70
CA ALA A 296 13.28 9.12 -3.61
C ALA A 296 14.44 8.19 -3.20
N GLN A 297 14.19 6.89 -3.20
CA GLN A 297 15.22 5.88 -2.91
C GLN A 297 16.24 5.73 -4.06
N ARG A 298 15.82 5.94 -5.32
CA ARG A 298 16.65 5.73 -6.52
C ARG A 298 17.40 6.98 -7.01
N ALA A 299 17.03 8.16 -6.53
CA ALA A 299 17.69 9.42 -6.95
C ALA A 299 19.14 9.48 -6.46
N ALA A 300 20.08 9.15 -7.31
CA ALA A 300 21.51 9.19 -7.02
C ALA A 300 22.09 10.60 -7.23
N SER A 301 21.66 11.30 -8.29
CA SER A 301 22.14 12.64 -8.61
C SER A 301 21.54 13.71 -7.68
N ALA A 302 22.30 14.79 -7.43
CA ALA A 302 21.79 15.94 -6.67
C ALA A 302 20.55 16.55 -7.33
N ALA A 303 20.52 16.60 -8.65
CA ALA A 303 19.41 17.13 -9.41
C ALA A 303 18.16 16.21 -9.34
N GLY A 304 18.35 14.89 -9.47
CA GLY A 304 17.27 13.90 -9.29
C GLY A 304 16.64 14.03 -7.90
N ARG A 305 17.45 14.13 -6.86
CA ARG A 305 16.95 14.32 -5.48
C ARG A 305 16.11 15.59 -5.30
N LEU A 306 16.57 16.73 -5.87
CA LEU A 306 15.80 17.98 -5.80
C LEU A 306 14.47 17.90 -6.56
N GLN A 307 14.44 17.23 -7.70
CA GLN A 307 13.22 17.03 -8.49
C GLN A 307 12.23 16.13 -7.78
N VAL A 308 12.69 15.02 -7.21
CA VAL A 308 11.83 14.10 -6.43
C VAL A 308 11.29 14.79 -5.18
N GLU A 309 12.14 15.54 -4.44
CA GLU A 309 11.69 16.32 -3.28
C GLU A 309 10.61 17.35 -3.68
N LEU A 310 10.82 18.05 -4.79
CA LEU A 310 9.84 18.99 -5.33
C LEU A 310 8.51 18.30 -5.64
N ALA A 311 8.54 17.15 -6.32
CA ALA A 311 7.35 16.37 -6.65
C ALA A 311 6.62 15.87 -5.41
N GLN A 312 7.34 15.32 -4.43
CA GLN A 312 6.77 14.85 -3.16
C GLN A 312 6.10 16.00 -2.39
N LEU A 313 6.73 17.16 -2.30
CA LEU A 313 6.16 18.30 -1.60
C LEU A 313 4.92 18.86 -2.31
N ARG A 314 4.92 18.93 -3.65
CA ARG A 314 3.74 19.33 -4.44
C ARG A 314 2.58 18.36 -4.26
N TYR A 315 2.88 17.06 -4.22
CA TYR A 315 1.89 16.01 -4.01
C TYR A 315 1.31 16.02 -2.60
N ARG A 316 2.14 16.24 -1.58
CA ARG A 316 1.74 16.25 -0.17
C ARG A 316 1.04 17.55 0.26
N LEU A 317 1.37 18.69 -0.35
CA LEU A 317 0.84 20.00 0.05
C LEU A 317 -0.69 20.07 0.08
N PRO A 318 -1.45 19.60 -0.93
CA PRO A 318 -2.92 19.55 -0.88
C PRO A 318 -3.46 18.61 0.20
N ARG A 319 -2.71 17.55 0.54
CA ARG A 319 -3.12 16.50 1.50
C ARG A 319 -2.92 16.88 2.96
N LEU A 320 -2.16 17.93 3.24
CA LEU A 320 -2.00 18.47 4.59
C LEU A 320 -3.28 19.14 5.12
N THR A 321 -4.21 19.52 4.25
CA THR A 321 -5.51 20.08 4.65
C THR A 321 -6.40 19.00 5.27
N GLY A 322 -6.25 18.73 6.57
CA GLY A 322 -7.14 17.83 7.30
C GLY A 322 -6.53 16.95 8.38
N ARG A 323 -5.21 16.81 8.40
CA ARG A 323 -4.49 16.14 9.52
C ARG A 323 -4.51 16.99 10.82
N GLY A 324 -4.91 18.27 10.74
CA GLY A 324 -4.92 19.21 11.88
C GLY A 324 -5.88 18.87 13.03
N ARG A 325 -6.86 17.98 12.83
CA ARG A 325 -7.78 17.58 13.90
C ARG A 325 -7.20 16.54 14.87
N SER A 326 -6.28 15.70 14.44
CA SER A 326 -5.60 14.72 15.30
C SER A 326 -4.44 15.35 16.08
N LEU A 327 -3.73 16.32 15.49
CA LEU A 327 -2.64 17.03 16.14
C LEU A 327 -3.12 18.14 17.09
N SER A 328 -4.27 18.78 16.83
CA SER A 328 -4.81 19.84 17.70
C SER A 328 -5.46 19.33 19.00
N ARG A 329 -5.66 18.02 19.16
CA ARG A 329 -6.15 17.42 20.41
C ARG A 329 -5.11 17.32 21.52
N GLN A 330 -3.83 17.55 21.22
CA GLN A 330 -2.74 17.44 22.22
C GLN A 330 -2.38 18.76 22.91
N GLY A 331 -2.97 19.88 22.55
CA GLY A 331 -2.60 21.15 23.18
C GLY A 331 -3.64 22.26 23.01
N GLY A 332 -4.68 22.29 23.80
CA GLY A 332 -5.52 23.49 23.84
C GLY A 332 -6.89 23.28 24.46
N GLY A 333 -7.08 23.74 25.69
CA GLY A 333 -8.38 23.88 26.35
C GLY A 333 -9.28 24.86 25.61
N ILE A 334 -10.59 24.73 25.82
CA ILE A 334 -11.65 25.61 25.36
C ILE A 334 -11.32 27.04 25.84
N GLY A 335 -10.94 27.95 24.91
CA GLY A 335 -10.74 29.37 25.24
C GLY A 335 -9.55 30.07 24.61
N THR A 336 -8.61 29.41 23.96
CA THR A 336 -7.42 30.03 23.34
C THR A 336 -7.53 30.16 21.80
N ARG A 337 -8.61 30.76 21.32
CA ARG A 337 -8.67 31.31 19.94
C ARG A 337 -8.21 32.75 19.95
N GLY A 338 -6.89 32.95 20.02
CA GLY A 338 -6.29 34.23 19.63
C GLY A 338 -6.06 34.28 18.11
N PRO A 339 -5.77 35.46 17.49
CA PRO A 339 -5.52 35.62 16.06
C PRO A 339 -4.13 35.06 15.65
N GLY A 340 -3.71 33.92 16.20
CA GLY A 340 -2.49 33.23 15.86
C GLY A 340 -2.75 32.18 14.78
N GLU A 341 -1.89 32.14 13.77
CA GLU A 341 -1.87 31.05 12.77
C GLU A 341 -1.85 29.69 13.44
N THR A 342 -2.70 28.77 12.92
CA THR A 342 -2.63 27.38 13.34
C THR A 342 -1.29 26.78 12.92
N GLN A 343 -0.75 25.84 13.69
CA GLN A 343 0.50 25.14 13.34
C GLN A 343 0.46 24.60 11.91
N LEU A 344 -0.70 24.12 11.46
CA LEU A 344 -0.93 23.62 10.11
C LEU A 344 -0.69 24.71 9.02
N GLU A 345 -1.09 25.96 9.27
CA GLU A 345 -0.86 27.06 8.33
C GLU A 345 0.60 27.44 8.25
N LYS A 346 1.31 27.41 9.38
CA LYS A 346 2.77 27.62 9.43
C LYS A 346 3.52 26.55 8.65
N ASP A 347 3.17 25.30 8.85
CA ASP A 347 3.76 24.16 8.14
C ASP A 347 3.49 24.24 6.63
N ARG A 348 2.27 24.61 6.26
CA ARG A 348 1.87 24.81 4.86
C ARG A 348 2.66 25.93 4.18
N ARG A 349 2.86 27.05 4.87
CA ARG A 349 3.69 28.16 4.34
C ARG A 349 5.17 27.78 4.26
N ALA A 350 5.67 27.00 5.22
CA ALA A 350 7.04 26.50 5.17
C ALA A 350 7.26 25.60 3.96
N ILE A 351 6.32 24.68 3.69
CA ILE A 351 6.37 23.80 2.53
C ILE A 351 6.23 24.59 1.22
N ALA A 352 5.32 25.55 1.13
CA ALA A 352 5.17 26.38 -0.05
C ALA A 352 6.47 27.15 -0.39
N ARG A 353 7.12 27.77 0.62
CA ARG A 353 8.43 28.42 0.45
C ARG A 353 9.53 27.44 0.02
N ARG A 354 9.49 26.20 0.53
CA ARG A 354 10.45 25.16 0.12
C ARG A 354 10.24 24.77 -1.34
N ILE A 355 8.99 24.61 -1.78
CA ILE A 355 8.63 24.36 -3.19
C ILE A 355 9.16 25.46 -4.11
N GLU A 356 8.95 26.75 -3.77
CA GLU A 356 9.45 27.86 -4.58
C GLU A 356 10.98 27.89 -4.68
N ARG A 357 11.65 27.58 -3.57
CA ARG A 357 13.12 27.50 -3.55
C ARG A 357 13.62 26.37 -4.43
N LEU A 358 13.07 25.15 -4.26
CA LEU A 358 13.43 23.97 -5.05
C LEU A 358 13.17 24.20 -6.53
N GLN A 359 12.07 24.84 -6.89
CA GLN A 359 11.75 25.15 -8.27
C GLN A 359 12.81 26.05 -8.93
N ARG A 360 13.30 27.07 -8.21
CA ARG A 360 14.41 27.92 -8.68
C ARG A 360 15.72 27.12 -8.86
N GLU A 361 16.05 26.26 -7.88
CA GLU A 361 17.25 25.41 -7.93
C GLU A 361 17.19 24.43 -9.13
N VAL A 362 16.04 23.78 -9.37
CA VAL A 362 15.81 22.87 -10.50
C VAL A 362 15.95 23.61 -11.84
N THR A 363 15.39 24.81 -11.97
CA THR A 363 15.51 25.63 -13.19
C THR A 363 16.97 25.98 -13.49
N GLN A 364 17.73 26.44 -12.49
CA GLN A 364 19.15 26.75 -12.65
C GLN A 364 19.98 25.55 -13.09
N LEU A 365 19.69 24.36 -12.54
CA LEU A 365 20.35 23.12 -12.97
C LEU A 365 19.98 22.73 -14.39
N GLY A 366 18.74 22.96 -14.83
CA GLY A 366 18.29 22.77 -16.21
C GLY A 366 19.11 23.64 -17.18
N ASP A 367 19.27 24.93 -16.90
CA ASP A 367 20.07 25.87 -17.70
C ASP A 367 21.55 25.46 -17.77
N HIS A 368 22.10 24.95 -16.68
CA HIS A 368 23.48 24.46 -16.66
C HIS A 368 23.65 23.22 -17.54
N ARG A 369 22.74 22.26 -17.46
CA ARG A 369 22.74 21.08 -18.33
C ARG A 369 22.56 21.44 -19.79
N ALA A 370 21.66 22.36 -20.11
CA ALA A 370 21.47 22.84 -21.48
C ALA A 370 22.77 23.42 -22.06
N ARG A 371 23.57 24.15 -21.28
CA ARG A 371 24.90 24.65 -21.70
C ARG A 371 25.90 23.52 -21.94
N LEU A 372 25.97 22.54 -21.05
CA LEU A 372 26.84 21.37 -21.19
C LEU A 372 26.47 20.50 -22.42
N ARG A 373 25.17 20.40 -22.73
CA ARG A 373 24.68 19.68 -23.91
C ARG A 373 25.13 20.35 -25.21
N ARG A 374 25.10 21.69 -25.28
CA ARG A 374 25.57 22.44 -26.43
C ARG A 374 27.05 22.20 -26.74
N SER A 375 27.88 21.88 -25.75
CA SER A 375 29.29 21.56 -25.97
C SER A 375 29.52 20.16 -26.58
N ARG A 376 28.49 19.29 -26.65
CA ARG A 376 28.56 17.96 -27.29
C ARG A 376 28.03 17.95 -28.74
N GLN A 377 28.00 19.10 -29.41
CA GLN A 377 27.57 19.23 -30.80
C GLN A 377 28.45 18.37 -31.70
N GLY A 378 27.84 17.60 -32.62
CA GLY A 378 28.50 16.78 -33.61
C GLY A 378 28.38 15.27 -33.41
N LEU A 379 27.87 14.78 -32.29
CA LEU A 379 27.57 13.35 -32.10
C LEU A 379 26.06 13.11 -32.15
N ARG A 380 25.65 12.06 -32.87
CA ARG A 380 24.25 11.62 -32.89
C ARG A 380 23.81 11.14 -31.49
N ARG A 381 22.64 11.54 -31.07
CA ARG A 381 22.08 11.24 -29.76
C ARG A 381 20.81 10.40 -29.91
N LEU A 382 20.82 9.19 -29.36
CA LEU A 382 19.66 8.31 -29.31
C LEU A 382 19.23 8.12 -27.88
N ALA A 383 17.92 8.04 -27.65
CA ALA A 383 17.38 7.74 -26.31
C ALA A 383 16.64 6.40 -26.31
N LEU A 384 16.94 5.56 -25.33
CA LEU A 384 16.17 4.35 -25.04
C LEU A 384 14.98 4.75 -24.20
N VAL A 385 13.80 4.59 -24.73
CA VAL A 385 12.52 4.87 -24.05
C VAL A 385 11.70 3.59 -24.02
N GLY A 386 10.78 3.46 -23.09
CA GLY A 386 9.95 2.26 -23.00
C GLY A 386 9.44 2.01 -21.58
N TYR A 387 8.61 1.01 -21.45
CA TYR A 387 7.99 0.67 -20.18
C TYR A 387 9.05 0.26 -19.13
N THR A 388 8.70 0.37 -17.84
CA THR A 388 9.57 -0.15 -16.78
C THR A 388 9.80 -1.64 -16.99
N ASN A 389 11.02 -2.10 -16.72
CA ASN A 389 11.44 -3.50 -16.89
C ASN A 389 11.43 -4.05 -18.33
N ALA A 390 11.32 -3.21 -19.38
CA ALA A 390 11.44 -3.64 -20.77
C ALA A 390 12.89 -4.03 -21.18
N GLY A 391 13.86 -3.84 -20.29
CA GLY A 391 15.25 -4.19 -20.52
C GLY A 391 16.09 -3.09 -21.16
N LYS A 392 15.74 -1.81 -21.02
CA LYS A 392 16.48 -0.64 -21.55
C LYS A 392 17.93 -0.61 -21.06
N SER A 393 18.14 -0.68 -19.74
CA SER A 393 19.47 -0.67 -19.12
C SER A 393 20.30 -1.89 -19.52
N SER A 394 19.67 -3.07 -19.60
CA SER A 394 20.32 -4.30 -20.10
C SER A 394 20.75 -4.15 -21.56
N LEU A 395 19.90 -3.52 -22.39
CA LEU A 395 20.22 -3.27 -23.79
C LEU A 395 21.38 -2.27 -23.94
N LEU A 396 21.39 -1.20 -23.15
CA LEU A 396 22.51 -0.26 -23.15
C LEU A 396 23.83 -0.95 -22.78
N ASN A 397 23.83 -1.77 -21.72
CA ASN A 397 25.00 -2.54 -21.30
C ASN A 397 25.48 -3.50 -22.40
N ALA A 398 24.58 -4.21 -23.07
CA ALA A 398 24.89 -5.12 -24.16
C ALA A 398 25.44 -4.39 -25.41
N LEU A 399 24.93 -3.20 -25.69
CA LEU A 399 25.42 -2.37 -26.81
C LEU A 399 26.80 -1.77 -26.52
N THR A 400 27.11 -1.40 -25.31
CA THR A 400 28.38 -0.79 -24.93
C THR A 400 29.46 -1.81 -24.60
N ARG A 401 29.13 -3.10 -24.45
CA ARG A 401 30.03 -4.15 -23.94
C ARG A 401 30.68 -3.72 -22.60
N ALA A 402 29.90 -3.08 -21.74
CA ALA A 402 30.38 -2.56 -20.48
C ALA A 402 30.94 -3.70 -19.60
N SER A 403 32.09 -3.46 -18.95
CA SER A 403 32.59 -4.32 -17.89
C SER A 403 31.63 -4.31 -16.71
N ALA A 404 31.69 -5.30 -15.82
CA ALA A 404 30.80 -5.37 -14.65
C ALA A 404 30.84 -4.10 -13.78
N GLU A 405 32.00 -3.44 -13.69
CA GLU A 405 32.19 -2.19 -12.94
C GLU A 405 31.60 -0.96 -13.63
N GLN A 406 31.45 -1.00 -14.96
CA GLN A 406 30.92 0.09 -15.78
C GLN A 406 29.47 -0.14 -16.17
N ALA A 407 28.88 -1.29 -15.85
CA ALA A 407 27.52 -1.62 -16.20
C ALA A 407 26.53 -0.69 -15.48
N VAL A 408 25.50 -0.25 -16.21
CA VAL A 408 24.34 0.39 -15.60
C VAL A 408 23.60 -0.66 -14.77
N LEU A 409 23.13 -0.29 -13.59
CA LEU A 409 22.37 -1.17 -12.71
C LEU A 409 21.13 -1.69 -13.45
N ALA A 410 21.14 -2.97 -13.79
CA ALA A 410 20.03 -3.66 -14.46
C ALA A 410 19.43 -4.64 -13.45
N GLU A 411 18.60 -4.13 -12.54
CA GLU A 411 17.83 -4.94 -11.60
C GLU A 411 16.47 -5.29 -12.18
N ASN A 412 15.95 -6.47 -11.82
CA ASN A 412 14.58 -6.85 -12.16
C ASN A 412 13.58 -6.17 -11.19
N LYS A 413 13.68 -4.85 -11.08
CA LYS A 413 12.84 -3.98 -10.25
C LYS A 413 12.30 -2.84 -11.10
N LEU A 414 11.08 -2.42 -10.78
CA LEU A 414 10.48 -1.27 -11.45
C LEU A 414 11.26 0.01 -11.09
N PHE A 415 11.47 0.87 -12.09
CA PHE A 415 12.23 2.12 -11.97
C PHE A 415 13.68 1.92 -11.48
N ALA A 416 14.37 0.91 -12.02
CA ALA A 416 15.79 0.69 -11.70
C ALA A 416 16.66 1.89 -12.08
N THR A 417 16.34 2.60 -13.19
CA THR A 417 17.01 3.80 -13.67
C THR A 417 16.13 5.02 -13.47
N LEU A 418 16.58 5.99 -12.65
CA LEU A 418 15.94 7.30 -12.49
C LEU A 418 16.78 8.41 -13.13
N ASP A 419 18.08 8.41 -12.89
CA ASP A 419 19.00 9.37 -13.49
C ASP A 419 19.42 8.87 -14.88
N PRO A 420 19.26 9.70 -15.95
CA PRO A 420 19.65 9.29 -17.30
C PRO A 420 21.13 8.95 -17.37
N THR A 421 21.45 7.82 -17.97
CA THR A 421 22.84 7.39 -18.17
C THR A 421 23.18 7.39 -19.65
N THR A 422 24.06 8.27 -20.07
CA THR A 422 24.54 8.36 -21.46
C THR A 422 25.82 7.58 -21.65
N ARG A 423 25.87 6.74 -22.66
CA ARG A 423 27.03 5.97 -23.06
C ARG A 423 27.36 6.22 -24.54
N ARG A 424 28.64 6.20 -24.84
CA ARG A 424 29.14 6.24 -26.23
C ARG A 424 29.25 4.82 -26.76
N ILE A 425 28.58 4.57 -27.87
CA ILE A 425 28.73 3.32 -28.63
C ILE A 425 29.74 3.54 -29.72
N GLU A 426 30.81 2.73 -29.73
CA GLU A 426 31.83 2.75 -30.76
C GLU A 426 31.28 2.08 -32.02
N LEU A 427 30.90 2.91 -32.97
CA LEU A 427 30.56 2.62 -34.35
C LEU A 427 31.53 3.42 -35.21
N PRO A 428 31.63 3.21 -36.55
CA PRO A 428 32.47 4.03 -37.42
C PRO A 428 32.24 5.53 -37.19
N GLU A 429 31.01 5.94 -37.01
CA GLU A 429 30.61 7.23 -36.45
C GLU A 429 30.04 6.99 -35.04
N PRO A 430 30.71 7.48 -34.01
CA PRO A 430 30.28 7.21 -32.66
C PRO A 430 28.91 7.84 -32.37
N VAL A 431 28.08 7.09 -31.62
CA VAL A 431 26.71 7.48 -31.25
C VAL A 431 26.59 7.53 -29.75
N LEU A 432 25.95 8.55 -29.23
CA LEU A 432 25.58 8.62 -27.81
C LEU A 432 24.20 7.96 -27.62
N VAL A 433 24.12 7.00 -26.73
CA VAL A 433 22.86 6.36 -26.36
C VAL A 433 22.59 6.60 -24.87
N THR A 434 21.42 7.13 -24.59
CA THR A 434 20.99 7.47 -23.25
C THR A 434 19.91 6.50 -22.79
N ASP A 435 20.12 5.84 -21.65
CA ASP A 435 19.08 5.10 -20.93
C ASP A 435 18.24 6.10 -20.13
N THR A 436 16.92 6.02 -20.28
CA THR A 436 15.98 6.94 -19.64
C THR A 436 15.10 6.24 -18.61
N VAL A 437 14.39 7.03 -17.83
CA VAL A 437 13.38 6.52 -16.86
C VAL A 437 12.35 5.68 -17.60
N GLY A 438 12.02 4.53 -17.02
CA GLY A 438 10.93 3.68 -17.54
C GLY A 438 9.56 4.31 -17.34
N PHE A 439 8.72 4.24 -18.37
CA PHE A 439 7.32 4.62 -18.27
C PHE A 439 6.51 3.52 -17.56
N ILE A 440 5.38 3.91 -17.00
CA ILE A 440 4.40 3.02 -16.37
C ILE A 440 3.01 3.52 -16.74
N ARG A 441 2.01 2.67 -16.62
CA ARG A 441 0.61 3.05 -16.81
C ARG A 441 0.23 4.19 -15.85
N ASP A 442 -0.62 5.10 -16.32
CA ASP A 442 -1.20 6.18 -15.50
C ASP A 442 -0.16 6.98 -14.69
N LEU A 443 0.95 7.41 -15.34
CA LEU A 443 1.92 8.29 -14.72
C LEU A 443 1.25 9.62 -14.34
N PRO A 444 1.25 10.00 -13.05
CA PRO A 444 0.59 11.22 -12.60
C PRO A 444 1.18 12.47 -13.26
N PRO A 445 0.36 13.45 -13.68
CA PRO A 445 0.84 14.70 -14.29
C PRO A 445 1.89 15.45 -13.45
N PRO A 446 1.79 15.53 -12.11
CA PRO A 446 2.83 16.15 -11.29
C PRO A 446 4.20 15.45 -11.38
N LEU A 447 4.20 14.13 -11.62
CA LEU A 447 5.42 13.37 -11.83
C LEU A 447 6.01 13.63 -13.21
N LEU A 448 5.20 13.66 -14.26
CA LEU A 448 5.66 14.03 -15.60
C LEU A 448 6.30 15.42 -15.61
N GLU A 449 5.72 16.40 -14.91
CA GLU A 449 6.28 17.75 -14.78
C GLU A 449 7.62 17.74 -14.02
N ALA A 450 7.69 17.01 -12.90
CA ALA A 450 8.92 16.89 -12.13
C ALA A 450 10.05 16.20 -12.92
N PHE A 451 9.71 15.19 -13.75
CA PHE A 451 10.66 14.47 -14.58
C PHE A 451 10.89 15.10 -15.95
N ARG A 452 10.24 16.21 -16.28
CA ARG A 452 10.42 16.88 -17.57
C ARG A 452 11.89 17.11 -17.89
N SER A 453 12.71 17.47 -16.92
CA SER A 453 14.14 17.68 -17.13
C SER A 453 14.97 16.39 -17.30
N THR A 454 14.52 15.24 -16.77
CA THR A 454 15.11 13.94 -17.08
C THR A 454 14.63 13.43 -18.45
N LEU A 455 13.44 13.84 -18.87
CA LEU A 455 12.90 13.56 -20.19
C LEU A 455 13.40 14.54 -21.26
N GLU A 456 14.06 15.66 -20.89
CA GLU A 456 14.68 16.60 -21.84
C GLU A 456 15.68 15.90 -22.76
N GLU A 457 16.43 14.92 -22.25
CA GLU A 457 17.34 14.13 -23.08
C GLU A 457 16.59 13.26 -24.11
N THR A 458 15.36 12.84 -23.81
CA THR A 458 14.48 12.17 -24.76
C THR A 458 13.95 13.14 -25.81
N LEU A 459 13.56 14.36 -25.39
CA LEU A 459 13.03 15.38 -26.30
C LEU A 459 14.09 15.97 -27.24
N GLU A 460 15.33 16.02 -26.79
CA GLU A 460 16.47 16.55 -27.56
C GLU A 460 17.25 15.47 -28.33
N ALA A 461 16.84 14.21 -28.24
CA ALA A 461 17.46 13.13 -28.99
C ALA A 461 17.16 13.24 -30.47
N ASP A 462 18.13 12.84 -31.30
CA ASP A 462 18.00 12.78 -32.76
C ASP A 462 17.14 11.57 -33.20
N GLY A 463 16.95 10.58 -32.31
CA GLY A 463 16.09 9.43 -32.52
C GLY A 463 15.72 8.71 -31.25
N LEU A 464 14.53 8.09 -31.22
CA LEU A 464 13.96 7.39 -30.07
C LEU A 464 13.86 5.88 -30.34
N LEU A 465 14.50 5.08 -29.51
CA LEU A 465 14.45 3.63 -29.57
C LEU A 465 13.43 3.17 -28.51
N ILE A 466 12.22 2.80 -28.95
CA ILE A 466 11.14 2.35 -28.06
C ILE A 466 11.35 0.86 -27.77
N VAL A 467 11.81 0.55 -26.56
CA VAL A 467 12.08 -0.82 -26.13
C VAL A 467 10.83 -1.43 -25.51
N VAL A 468 10.41 -2.58 -26.02
CA VAL A 468 9.30 -3.38 -25.46
C VAL A 468 9.79 -4.79 -25.13
N ASP A 469 9.16 -5.41 -24.12
CA ASP A 469 9.38 -6.80 -23.75
C ASP A 469 8.39 -7.68 -24.51
N LEU A 470 8.84 -8.44 -25.50
CA LEU A 470 7.97 -9.34 -26.27
C LEU A 470 7.48 -10.56 -25.48
N SER A 471 8.08 -10.85 -24.34
CA SER A 471 7.61 -11.94 -23.47
C SER A 471 6.36 -11.55 -22.66
N ASP A 472 6.06 -10.25 -22.56
CA ASP A 472 4.86 -9.74 -21.92
C ASP A 472 3.71 -9.63 -22.94
N PRO A 473 2.59 -10.36 -22.78
CA PRO A 473 1.45 -10.26 -23.69
C PRO A 473 0.85 -8.84 -23.84
N ALA A 474 1.10 -7.96 -22.86
CA ALA A 474 0.62 -6.57 -22.86
C ALA A 474 1.54 -5.59 -23.62
N TRP A 475 2.63 -6.05 -24.24
CA TRP A 475 3.57 -5.18 -24.95
C TRP A 475 2.91 -4.24 -25.98
N PRO A 476 1.81 -4.60 -26.71
CA PRO A 476 1.19 -3.68 -27.64
C PRO A 476 0.47 -2.50 -26.93
N GLU A 477 -0.06 -2.73 -25.74
CA GLU A 477 -0.66 -1.68 -24.90
C GLU A 477 0.43 -0.77 -24.34
N GLN A 478 1.53 -1.36 -23.87
CA GLN A 478 2.70 -0.62 -23.37
C GLN A 478 3.31 0.25 -24.47
N TRP A 479 3.45 -0.28 -25.69
CA TRP A 479 3.95 0.47 -26.84
C TRP A 479 3.05 1.67 -27.18
N ARG A 480 1.72 1.49 -27.19
CA ARG A 480 0.76 2.59 -27.39
C ARG A 480 0.86 3.63 -26.27
N THR A 481 0.94 3.18 -25.02
CA THR A 481 1.08 4.08 -23.85
C THR A 481 2.34 4.93 -23.96
N VAL A 482 3.49 4.32 -24.30
CA VAL A 482 4.76 5.05 -24.46
C VAL A 482 4.65 6.08 -25.59
N ASN A 483 4.08 5.72 -26.75
CA ASN A 483 3.88 6.67 -27.84
C ASN A 483 2.96 7.82 -27.43
N GLY A 484 1.84 7.55 -26.76
CA GLY A 484 0.93 8.57 -26.28
C GLY A 484 1.59 9.55 -25.30
N ILE A 485 2.45 9.06 -24.40
CA ILE A 485 3.24 9.91 -23.50
C ILE A 485 4.23 10.76 -24.30
N LEU A 486 4.96 10.18 -25.25
CA LEU A 486 5.92 10.91 -26.11
C LEU A 486 5.22 12.00 -26.93
N ASP A 487 4.02 11.72 -27.45
CA ASP A 487 3.19 12.69 -28.17
C ASP A 487 2.75 13.84 -27.25
N SER A 488 2.31 13.53 -26.04
CA SER A 488 1.91 14.54 -25.05
C SER A 488 3.07 15.44 -24.59
N LEU A 489 4.29 14.92 -24.62
CA LEU A 489 5.51 15.67 -24.33
C LEU A 489 6.03 16.49 -25.53
N GLY A 490 5.45 16.30 -26.72
CA GLY A 490 5.86 16.99 -27.95
C GLY A 490 7.17 16.45 -28.55
N ALA A 491 7.48 15.15 -28.35
CA ALA A 491 8.65 14.51 -28.93
C ALA A 491 8.50 14.34 -30.45
N VAL A 492 9.32 15.03 -31.22
CA VAL A 492 9.29 15.05 -32.72
C VAL A 492 10.29 14.11 -33.37
N ALA A 493 11.25 13.59 -32.59
CA ALA A 493 12.29 12.70 -33.13
C ALA A 493 11.70 11.40 -33.72
N PRO A 494 12.28 10.86 -34.81
CA PRO A 494 11.85 9.60 -35.39
C PRO A 494 11.96 8.47 -34.36
N ARG A 495 10.99 7.55 -34.42
CA ARG A 495 10.83 6.45 -33.44
C ARG A 495 11.09 5.12 -34.13
N ARG A 496 11.74 4.20 -33.43
CA ARG A 496 11.89 2.81 -33.88
C ARG A 496 11.61 1.84 -32.77
N LEU A 497 10.84 0.80 -33.07
CA LEU A 497 10.50 -0.26 -32.10
C LEU A 497 11.68 -1.23 -31.97
N ILE A 498 12.12 -1.44 -30.76
CA ILE A 498 13.09 -2.48 -30.37
C ILE A 498 12.37 -3.54 -29.56
N ALA A 499 12.09 -4.65 -30.20
CA ALA A 499 11.45 -5.81 -29.60
C ALA A 499 12.50 -6.65 -28.87
N ASN A 500 12.57 -6.51 -27.55
CA ASN A 500 13.52 -7.19 -26.68
C ASN A 500 12.97 -8.52 -26.15
N GLN A 501 13.83 -9.35 -25.57
CA GLN A 501 13.51 -10.66 -24.95
C GLN A 501 12.93 -11.67 -25.96
N ILE A 502 13.41 -11.66 -27.20
CA ILE A 502 12.96 -12.62 -28.25
C ILE A 502 13.25 -14.07 -27.92
N ASP A 503 14.21 -14.31 -27.02
CA ASP A 503 14.55 -15.65 -26.49
C ASP A 503 13.46 -16.23 -25.59
N ARG A 504 12.54 -15.41 -25.10
CA ARG A 504 11.48 -15.79 -24.16
C ARG A 504 10.07 -15.51 -24.68
N CYS A 505 9.92 -14.89 -25.84
CA CYS A 505 8.61 -14.52 -26.38
C CYS A 505 7.81 -15.74 -26.86
N ALA A 506 6.50 -15.64 -26.79
CA ALA A 506 5.60 -16.66 -27.32
C ALA A 506 5.66 -16.72 -28.86
N ALA A 507 5.33 -17.87 -29.41
CA ALA A 507 5.24 -18.06 -30.86
C ALA A 507 4.23 -17.07 -31.47
N GLY A 508 4.62 -16.41 -32.59
CA GLY A 508 3.78 -15.44 -33.28
C GLY A 508 3.94 -13.98 -32.82
N GLU A 509 4.50 -13.71 -31.62
CA GLU A 509 4.65 -12.32 -31.15
C GLU A 509 5.63 -11.50 -32.00
N MET A 510 6.67 -12.13 -32.54
CA MET A 510 7.58 -11.45 -33.48
C MET A 510 6.85 -11.03 -34.76
N GLU A 511 5.97 -11.88 -35.28
CA GLU A 511 5.20 -11.55 -36.49
C GLU A 511 4.17 -10.45 -36.19
N ARG A 512 3.52 -10.52 -35.03
CA ARG A 512 2.61 -9.47 -34.57
C ARG A 512 3.33 -8.12 -34.45
N ALA A 513 4.57 -8.11 -33.98
CA ALA A 513 5.38 -6.90 -33.89
C ALA A 513 5.75 -6.36 -35.29
N ARG A 514 6.07 -7.24 -36.27
CA ARG A 514 6.30 -6.83 -37.65
C ARG A 514 5.09 -6.24 -38.35
N VAL A 515 3.91 -6.80 -38.06
CA VAL A 515 2.65 -6.26 -38.61
C VAL A 515 2.36 -4.89 -38.02
N LEU A 516 2.58 -4.71 -36.71
CA LEU A 516 2.32 -3.44 -36.02
C LEU A 516 3.31 -2.34 -36.42
N GLU A 517 4.57 -2.70 -36.55
CA GLU A 517 5.68 -1.80 -36.89
C GLU A 517 6.69 -2.55 -37.79
N PRO A 518 6.57 -2.40 -39.12
CA PRO A 518 7.41 -3.15 -40.07
C PRO A 518 8.93 -2.90 -39.94
N THR A 519 9.31 -1.76 -39.34
CA THR A 519 10.71 -1.40 -39.11
C THR A 519 11.28 -1.90 -37.80
N SER A 520 10.54 -2.78 -37.08
CA SER A 520 10.92 -3.35 -35.78
C SER A 520 12.25 -4.09 -35.84
N LEU A 521 13.07 -3.89 -34.81
CA LEU A 521 14.33 -4.62 -34.61
C LEU A 521 14.18 -5.59 -33.44
N PHE A 522 14.58 -6.83 -33.67
CA PHE A 522 14.39 -7.93 -32.75
C PHE A 522 15.69 -8.27 -32.04
N VAL A 523 15.70 -8.23 -30.72
CA VAL A 523 16.89 -8.44 -29.90
C VAL A 523 16.61 -9.25 -28.64
N SER A 524 17.64 -9.89 -28.10
CA SER A 524 17.71 -10.29 -26.71
C SER A 524 18.97 -9.69 -26.10
N ALA A 525 18.80 -8.73 -25.21
CA ALA A 525 19.91 -8.07 -24.54
C ALA A 525 20.73 -9.05 -23.68
N THR A 526 20.08 -10.03 -23.06
CA THR A 526 20.69 -11.04 -22.19
C THR A 526 21.35 -12.15 -22.97
N ALA A 527 20.70 -12.68 -24.01
CA ALA A 527 21.24 -13.76 -24.84
C ALA A 527 22.17 -13.25 -25.97
N GLY A 528 22.28 -11.94 -26.17
CA GLY A 528 23.12 -11.34 -27.21
C GLY A 528 22.55 -11.46 -28.64
N LEU A 529 21.31 -11.96 -28.80
CA LEU A 529 20.67 -12.16 -30.09
C LEU A 529 20.32 -10.83 -30.75
N GLY A 530 20.49 -10.72 -32.06
CA GLY A 530 20.10 -9.55 -32.86
C GLY A 530 20.94 -8.28 -32.64
N LEU A 531 21.84 -8.22 -31.65
CA LEU A 531 22.61 -7.02 -31.30
C LEU A 531 23.53 -6.54 -32.46
N GLN A 532 24.09 -7.45 -33.21
CA GLN A 532 24.93 -7.07 -34.38
C GLN A 532 24.07 -6.43 -35.49
N HIS A 533 22.86 -6.93 -35.68
CA HIS A 533 21.91 -6.34 -36.62
C HIS A 533 21.50 -4.94 -36.15
N LEU A 534 21.11 -4.81 -34.89
CA LEU A 534 20.79 -3.52 -34.27
C LEU A 534 21.95 -2.52 -34.44
N ARG A 535 23.21 -2.92 -34.18
CA ARG A 535 24.37 -2.04 -34.37
C ARG A 535 24.55 -1.59 -35.82
N ARG A 536 24.28 -2.46 -36.81
CA ARG A 536 24.31 -2.11 -38.23
C ARG A 536 23.25 -1.08 -38.59
N GLU A 537 22.03 -1.27 -38.10
CA GLU A 537 20.92 -0.34 -38.31
C GLU A 537 21.20 1.04 -37.68
N LEU A 538 21.72 1.07 -36.44
CA LEU A 538 22.08 2.33 -35.75
C LEU A 538 23.16 3.15 -36.46
N ARG A 539 23.96 2.55 -37.36
CA ARG A 539 24.92 3.31 -38.18
C ARG A 539 24.25 4.24 -39.18
N ARG A 540 23.08 3.86 -39.70
CA ARG A 540 22.36 4.54 -40.78
C ARG A 540 21.18 5.37 -40.25
N TRP A 541 20.55 4.96 -39.17
CA TRP A 541 19.38 5.61 -38.63
C TRP A 541 19.74 6.60 -37.50
N PRO A 542 19.15 7.78 -37.41
CA PRO A 542 18.07 8.36 -38.23
C PRO A 542 18.54 9.34 -39.34
N LEU A 543 19.69 9.15 -39.94
CA LEU A 543 20.27 10.10 -40.93
C LEU A 543 19.46 10.27 -42.21
N ASP A 544 18.68 9.27 -42.58
CA ASP A 544 17.86 9.35 -43.77
C ASP A 544 16.49 9.93 -43.44
N GLY A 545 16.41 11.25 -43.46
CA GLY A 545 15.13 11.98 -43.44
C GLY A 545 14.28 11.76 -44.71
N SER A 546 14.44 10.62 -45.39
CA SER A 546 13.70 10.23 -46.57
C SER A 546 12.64 9.18 -46.19
N GLY A 547 11.43 9.65 -45.91
CA GLY A 547 10.25 8.89 -46.23
C GLY A 547 9.63 8.08 -45.14
N ILE A 548 8.81 8.71 -44.35
CA ILE A 548 7.44 8.22 -44.13
C ILE A 548 6.53 9.38 -44.51
N THR A 549 6.31 9.55 -45.79
CA THR A 549 5.08 10.18 -46.27
C THR A 549 3.94 9.28 -45.82
N ASN A 550 3.13 9.78 -44.93
CA ASN A 550 1.78 9.31 -44.73
C ASN A 550 1.08 9.26 -46.08
N THR A 551 1.05 8.11 -46.72
CA THR A 551 0.05 7.82 -47.72
C THR A 551 -1.25 7.48 -46.97
N THR A 552 -1.95 8.53 -46.52
CA THR A 552 -3.40 8.52 -46.45
C THR A 552 -3.85 8.40 -47.91
N SER A 553 -4.20 7.21 -48.31
CA SER A 553 -5.07 6.99 -49.48
C SER A 553 -6.43 6.57 -48.94
N GLU A 554 -7.34 7.55 -48.90
CA GLU A 554 -8.75 7.32 -49.17
C GLU A 554 -8.92 6.79 -50.62
N PRO A 555 -10.01 6.14 -50.97
CA PRO A 555 -11.35 6.12 -50.36
C PRO A 555 -11.73 4.79 -49.68
#